data_2f214410221782cb47d2db6a124bcdd7
#
_entry.id   2f214410221782cb47d2db6a124bcdd7
#
_cell.length_a   1.000
_cell.length_b   1.000
_cell.length_c   1.000
_cell.angle_alpha   90.00
_cell.angle_beta   90.00
_cell.angle_gamma   90.00
#
_symmetry.space_group_name_H-M   'P 1'
#
loop_
_entity.id
_entity.type
_entity.pdbx_description
1 polymer ?
#
loop_
_entity_poly.entity_id
_entity_poly.type
_entity_poly.pdbx_seq_one_letter_code
_entity_poly.pdbx_strand_id
1 'polypeptide(L)'
;MSSERRAEIRRSLALPVLVGHGTRGVTRDISAAGLFFETEHDQLVDDMLVLEFVLDSSNALFKFVAQGSVLRQERMGQKQGLAVKLLAMRMEILA
;
A
#
# COMPACT_ATOMS: atom_id res chain seq x y z
N MET A 1 -7.28 -28.80 0.52
CA MET A 1 -7.03 -28.23 0.66
C MET A 1 -6.66 -27.47 0.72
N SER A 2 -6.43 -27.19 0.60
CA SER A 2 -5.92 -26.44 0.63
C SER A 2 -5.78 -25.39 0.70
N SER A 3 -6.13 -24.92 0.64
CA SER A 3 -5.94 -23.78 0.63
C SER A 3 -5.27 -23.21 1.62
N GLU A 4 -5.17 -23.61 2.22
CA GLU A 4 -4.56 -23.12 3.02
C GLU A 4 -3.46 -22.74 2.93
N ARG A 5 -3.06 -22.92 2.21
CA ARG A 5 -1.95 -22.57 1.97
C ARG A 5 -1.76 -21.27 1.86
N ARG A 6 -2.56 -20.53 1.86
CA ARG A 6 -2.35 -19.31 1.66
C ARG A 6 -2.33 -18.61 2.85
N ALA A 7 -1.27 -18.22 3.26
CA ALA A 7 -1.09 -17.46 4.44
C ALA A 7 -1.63 -16.08 4.28
N GLU A 8 -1.74 -15.57 3.10
CA GLU A 8 -2.23 -14.23 2.97
C GLU A 8 -3.37 -14.17 2.01
N ILE A 9 -4.26 -13.24 2.28
CA ILE A 9 -5.39 -12.96 1.44
C ILE A 9 -5.11 -11.65 0.74
N ARG A 10 -5.13 -11.66 -0.58
CA ARG A 10 -4.95 -10.46 -1.36
C ARG A 10 -6.28 -9.88 -1.66
N ARG A 11 -6.37 -8.57 -1.56
CA ARG A 11 -7.59 -7.87 -1.86
C ARG A 11 -7.30 -6.78 -2.87
N SER A 12 -8.16 -6.71 -3.88
CA SER A 12 -8.08 -5.63 -4.85
C SER A 12 -8.84 -4.46 -4.29
N LEU A 13 -8.11 -3.53 -3.72
CA LEU A 13 -8.69 -2.34 -3.12
C LEU A 13 -8.01 -1.12 -3.71
N ALA A 14 -8.83 -0.20 -4.20
CA ALA A 14 -8.33 1.06 -4.72
C ALA A 14 -8.48 2.12 -3.64
N LEU A 15 -7.48 2.22 -2.78
CA LEU A 15 -7.46 3.19 -1.70
C LEU A 15 -6.42 4.26 -1.98
N PRO A 16 -6.75 5.52 -1.71
CA PRO A 16 -5.72 6.56 -1.77
C PRO A 16 -4.63 6.27 -0.75
N VAL A 17 -3.39 6.44 -1.16
CA VAL A 17 -2.26 6.25 -0.27
C VAL A 17 -1.36 7.48 -0.36
N LEU A 18 -0.86 7.92 0.78
CA LEU A 18 0.08 9.03 0.86
C LEU A 18 1.43 8.44 1.16
N VAL A 19 2.42 8.77 0.36
CA VAL A 19 3.74 8.16 0.43
C VAL A 19 4.77 9.21 0.71
N GLY A 20 5.53 9.02 1.79
CA GLY A 20 6.68 9.86 2.10
C GLY A 20 6.33 11.33 2.20
N HIS A 21 6.91 12.12 1.34
CA HIS A 21 6.84 13.57 1.42
C HIS A 21 5.66 14.17 0.66
N GLY A 22 4.55 13.45 0.59
CA GLY A 22 3.37 13.99 -0.03
C GLY A 22 3.08 13.43 -1.41
N THR A 23 3.83 12.44 -1.84
CA THR A 23 3.52 11.72 -3.07
C THR A 23 2.22 10.95 -2.87
N ARG A 24 1.31 11.08 -3.81
CA ARG A 24 0.02 10.43 -3.72
C ARG A 24 -0.06 9.28 -4.70
N GLY A 25 -0.71 8.22 -4.26
CA GLY A 25 -0.93 7.07 -5.11
C GLY A 25 -2.25 6.42 -4.80
N VAL A 26 -2.53 5.34 -5.51
CA VAL A 26 -3.74 4.55 -5.31
C VAL A 26 -3.32 3.09 -5.26
N THR A 27 -3.75 2.39 -4.23
CA THR A 27 -3.43 0.97 -4.12
C THR A 27 -4.19 0.17 -5.17
N ARG A 28 -3.58 -0.94 -5.57
CA ARG A 28 -4.23 -1.88 -6.48
C ARG A 28 -4.51 -3.19 -5.77
N ASP A 29 -3.62 -3.64 -4.94
CA ASP A 29 -3.92 -4.77 -4.09
C ASP A 29 -3.10 -4.68 -2.80
N ILE A 30 -3.62 -5.28 -1.76
CA ILE A 30 -3.06 -5.23 -0.42
C ILE A 30 -3.14 -6.62 0.17
N SER A 31 -2.07 -7.02 0.85
CA SER A 31 -2.05 -8.24 1.66
C SER A 31 -1.29 -7.93 2.94
N ALA A 32 -1.24 -8.90 3.84
CA ALA A 32 -0.50 -8.72 5.09
C ALA A 32 0.99 -8.51 4.85
N ALA A 33 1.53 -9.07 3.78
CA ALA A 33 2.97 -9.01 3.52
C ALA A 33 3.37 -7.82 2.66
N GLY A 34 2.45 -7.23 1.92
CA GLY A 34 2.83 -6.15 1.04
C GLY A 34 1.67 -5.53 0.30
N LEU A 35 1.99 -4.55 -0.50
CA LEU A 35 0.98 -3.92 -1.32
C LEU A 35 1.59 -3.47 -2.65
N PHE A 36 0.71 -3.27 -3.61
CA PHE A 36 1.08 -2.70 -4.89
C PHE A 36 0.25 -1.44 -5.08
N PHE A 37 0.91 -0.33 -5.42
CA PHE A 37 0.19 0.90 -5.67
C PHE A 37 0.74 1.60 -6.90
N GLU A 38 -0.06 2.51 -7.43
CA GLU A 38 0.31 3.29 -8.60
C GLU A 38 0.41 4.76 -8.23
N THR A 39 1.36 5.44 -8.86
CA THR A 39 1.52 6.88 -8.68
C THR A 39 1.93 7.46 -10.03
N GLU A 40 1.99 8.79 -10.12
CA GLU A 40 2.43 9.44 -11.34
C GLU A 40 3.88 9.04 -11.64
N HIS A 41 4.18 8.86 -12.91
CA HIS A 41 5.45 8.25 -13.29
C HIS A 41 6.67 9.13 -12.97
N ASP A 42 6.47 10.41 -12.79
CA ASP A 42 7.58 11.31 -12.49
C ASP A 42 7.79 11.56 -11.01
N GLN A 43 7.08 10.83 -10.15
CA GLN A 43 7.28 10.95 -8.73
C GLN A 43 8.54 10.20 -8.33
N LEU A 44 9.33 10.82 -7.47
CA LEU A 44 10.52 10.17 -6.95
C LEU A 44 10.13 9.31 -5.76
N VAL A 45 10.64 8.09 -5.74
CA VAL A 45 10.31 7.14 -4.69
C VAL A 45 11.61 6.55 -4.18
N ASP A 46 11.81 6.63 -2.87
CA ASP A 46 12.98 6.05 -2.22
C ASP A 46 12.80 4.54 -2.07
N ASP A 47 13.89 3.85 -1.78
CA ASP A 47 13.84 2.41 -1.55
C ASP A 47 13.06 2.04 -0.30
N MET A 48 13.04 2.93 0.68
CA MET A 48 12.28 2.74 1.89
C MET A 48 11.23 3.82 1.96
N LEU A 49 10.01 3.44 2.25
CA LEU A 49 8.88 4.35 2.25
C LEU A 49 8.13 4.30 3.55
N VAL A 50 7.51 5.43 3.89
CA VAL A 50 6.48 5.49 4.90
C VAL A 50 5.18 5.73 4.13
N LEU A 51 4.18 4.91 4.39
CA LEU A 51 2.90 4.97 3.68
C LEU A 51 1.79 5.19 4.67
N GLU A 52 0.80 5.96 4.27
CA GLU A 52 -0.40 6.16 5.08
C GLU A 52 -1.63 5.94 4.23
N PHE A 53 -2.59 5.23 4.75
CA PHE A 53 -3.88 5.12 4.11
C PHE A 53 -4.97 4.95 5.16
N VAL A 54 -6.18 5.32 4.77
CA VAL A 54 -7.33 5.30 5.67
C VAL A 54 -8.33 4.31 5.12
N LEU A 55 -8.80 3.44 6.00
CA LEU A 55 -9.84 2.48 5.66
C LEU A 55 -11.08 2.83 6.44
N ASP A 56 -12.16 3.08 5.71
CA ASP A 56 -13.45 3.40 6.29
C ASP A 56 -14.28 2.13 6.29
N SER A 57 -14.54 1.60 7.47
CA SER A 57 -15.41 0.44 7.60
C SER A 57 -16.74 0.90 8.17
N SER A 58 -17.72 0.01 8.16
CA SER A 58 -19.06 0.39 8.60
C SER A 58 -19.11 0.84 10.05
N ASN A 59 -18.14 0.40 10.85
CA ASN A 59 -18.17 0.70 12.30
C ASN A 59 -17.06 1.62 12.76
N ALA A 60 -16.05 1.85 11.95
CA ALA A 60 -14.89 2.59 12.42
C ALA A 60 -14.08 3.13 11.26
N LEU A 61 -13.30 4.15 11.56
CA LEU A 61 -12.38 4.76 10.61
C LEU A 61 -10.98 4.48 11.12
N PHE A 62 -10.18 3.78 10.32
CA PHE A 62 -8.83 3.36 10.70
C PHE A 62 -7.80 4.05 9.84
N LYS A 63 -6.72 4.47 10.46
CA LYS A 63 -5.57 4.98 9.74
C LYS A 63 -4.43 4.00 9.90
N PHE A 64 -3.83 3.62 8.78
CA PHE A 64 -2.67 2.74 8.77
C PHE A 64 -1.44 3.54 8.40
N VAL A 65 -0.39 3.37 9.18
CA VAL A 65 0.92 3.95 8.89
C VAL A 65 1.89 2.80 8.81
N ALA A 66 2.56 2.68 7.70
CA ALA A 66 3.40 1.52 7.46
C ALA A 66 4.76 1.94 6.96
N GLN A 67 5.76 1.12 7.27
CA GLN A 67 7.07 1.23 6.65
C GLN A 67 7.20 0.11 5.65
N GLY A 68 7.71 0.42 4.48
CA GLY A 68 7.83 -0.56 3.43
C GLY A 68 9.14 -0.44 2.67
N SER A 69 9.53 -1.54 2.08
CA SER A 69 10.71 -1.62 1.24
C SER A 69 10.24 -1.83 -0.19
N VAL A 70 10.71 -1.02 -1.11
CA VAL A 70 10.32 -1.12 -2.51
C VAL A 70 11.03 -2.32 -3.12
N LEU A 71 10.27 -3.28 -3.60
CA LEU A 71 10.80 -4.47 -4.23
C LEU A 71 10.95 -4.30 -5.73
N ARG A 72 10.07 -3.52 -6.33
CA ARG A 72 10.03 -3.42 -7.77
C ARG A 72 9.31 -2.16 -8.19
N GLN A 73 9.78 -1.54 -9.25
CA GLN A 73 9.12 -0.41 -9.87
C GLN A 73 8.88 -0.77 -11.33
N GLU A 74 7.71 -0.43 -11.83
CA GLU A 74 7.33 -0.69 -13.21
C GLU A 74 6.75 0.55 -13.82
N ARG A 75 7.12 0.81 -15.06
CA ARG A 75 6.49 1.90 -15.78
C ARG A 75 5.21 1.38 -16.40
N MET A 76 4.13 2.09 -16.18
CA MET A 76 2.81 1.68 -16.64
C MET A 76 2.14 2.86 -17.34
N GLY A 77 2.54 3.09 -18.60
CA GLY A 77 2.05 4.23 -19.33
C GLY A 77 2.54 5.52 -18.71
N GLN A 78 1.63 6.36 -18.26
CA GLN A 78 1.97 7.62 -17.61
C GLN A 78 2.07 7.49 -16.10
N LYS A 79 1.98 6.27 -15.61
CA LYS A 79 2.07 6.01 -14.19
C LYS A 79 3.19 5.04 -13.93
N GLN A 80 3.54 4.89 -12.67
CA GLN A 80 4.45 3.83 -12.26
C GLN A 80 3.78 3.00 -11.20
N GLY A 81 4.07 1.71 -11.23
CA GLY A 81 3.59 0.79 -10.23
C GLY A 81 4.73 0.44 -9.30
N LEU A 82 4.41 0.30 -8.03
CA LEU A 82 5.41 0.02 -7.00
C LEU A 82 4.94 -1.15 -6.17
N ALA A 83 5.74 -2.20 -6.14
CA ALA A 83 5.51 -3.33 -5.27
C ALA A 83 6.33 -3.12 -4.02
N VAL A 84 5.68 -3.15 -2.87
CA VAL A 84 6.28 -2.81 -1.60
C VAL A 84 6.08 -3.95 -0.62
N LYS A 85 7.16 -4.35 0.05
CA LYS A 85 7.10 -5.30 1.13
C LYS A 85 6.88 -4.51 2.42
N LEU A 86 5.86 -4.86 3.18
CA LEU A 86 5.55 -4.18 4.43
C LEU A 86 6.45 -4.75 5.52
N LEU A 87 7.17 -3.86 6.19
CA LEU A 87 8.11 -4.24 7.24
C LEU A 87 7.52 -4.01 8.63
N ALA A 88 6.71 -2.98 8.76
CA ALA A 88 6.07 -2.64 10.02
C ALA A 88 4.81 -1.86 9.72
N MET A 89 3.81 -2.03 10.56
CA MET A 89 2.54 -1.32 10.36
C MET A 89 1.94 -0.99 11.71
N ARG A 90 1.40 0.22 11.80
CA ARG A 90 0.68 0.67 12.97
C ARG A 90 -0.71 1.11 12.53
N MET A 91 -1.69 0.78 13.34
CA MET A 91 -3.07 1.16 13.08
C MET A 91 -3.56 2.08 14.18
N GLU A 92 -4.29 3.11 13.78
CA GLU A 92 -4.92 4.03 14.72
C GLU A 92 -6.40 4.06 14.42
N ILE A 93 -7.21 4.08 15.45
CA ILE A 93 -8.66 4.23 15.31
C ILE A 93 -8.96 5.71 15.38
N LEU A 94 -9.53 6.26 14.34
CA LEU A 94 -9.81 7.68 14.26
C LEU A 94 -11.21 8.03 14.73
N ALA A 95 -12.16 7.13 14.54
CA ALA A 95 -13.53 7.40 14.92
C ALA A 95 -14.35 6.12 15.02
#